data_3d979201f7e94df1043b64011b1e7e3b
#
_entry.id   3d979201f7e94df1043b64011b1e7e3b
#
_cell.length_a   1.000
_cell.length_b   1.000
_cell.length_c   1.000
_cell.angle_alpha   90.00
_cell.angle_beta   90.00
_cell.angle_gamma   90.00
#
_symmetry.space_group_name_H-M   'P 1'
#
loop_
_entity.id
_entity.type
_entity.pdbx_description
1 polymer ?
#
loop_
_entity_poly.entity_id
_entity_poly.type
_entity_poly.pdbx_seq_one_letter_code
_entity_poly.pdbx_strand_id
1 'polypeptide(L)'
;LDEGKRVRTLTNAVGRDDPFDGRVEVHPLDFQDRAALVESLRGADVLYNTYWVRYNHHSKQFGHEIATENCGLIFEAAKEAGVRRVVHFSVAHPEQAPKWSYFRGKVISEKLLKDCGISYAIVRPTVLFGGGRNVLVNNIAWMLRYIPVFGLFGWGNYPLQPVHVRDVARIAIELGARDDDITRDATGPETYLYKDFIKLIARSMRVRRLILPMPAIMAWLAGWVMGLFLKDMVITRGEIRGLMQGLVASDEEPLGEISFREWVAEKGSELGKHYYNDLEEREYRT
;
A
#
# COMPACT_ATOMS: atom_id res chain seq x y z
N LEU A 1 -12.54 2.48 16.07
CA LEU A 1 -13.95 2.67 16.47
C LEU A 1 -14.39 1.56 17.42
N ASP A 2 -14.07 0.32 17.13
CA ASP A 2 -14.52 -0.83 17.95
C ASP A 2 -13.94 -0.84 19.39
N GLU A 3 -12.83 -0.14 19.61
CA GLU A 3 -12.23 0.11 20.94
C GLU A 3 -12.78 1.36 21.64
N GLY A 4 -13.84 1.99 21.12
CA GLY A 4 -14.44 3.20 21.68
C GLY A 4 -13.63 4.48 21.50
N LYS A 5 -12.57 4.46 20.68
CA LYS A 5 -11.75 5.64 20.38
C LYS A 5 -12.45 6.54 19.38
N ARG A 6 -12.35 7.86 19.58
CA ARG A 6 -12.78 8.84 18.58
C ARG A 6 -11.80 8.83 17.41
N VAL A 7 -12.34 8.79 16.19
CA VAL A 7 -11.54 8.74 14.95
C VAL A 7 -11.91 9.96 14.10
N ARG A 8 -10.87 10.58 13.57
CA ARG A 8 -10.97 11.67 12.60
C ARG A 8 -10.23 11.24 11.32
N THR A 9 -10.78 11.56 10.18
CA THR A 9 -10.11 11.37 8.88
C THR A 9 -9.88 12.70 8.19
N LEU A 10 -8.72 12.88 7.60
CA LEU A 10 -8.39 14.00 6.74
C LEU A 10 -8.46 13.51 5.29
N THR A 11 -9.26 14.17 4.45
CA THR A 11 -9.47 13.77 3.07
C THR A 11 -9.81 14.94 2.17
N ASN A 12 -9.41 14.87 0.89
CA ASN A 12 -9.86 15.80 -0.15
C ASN A 12 -11.26 15.48 -0.66
N ALA A 13 -11.82 14.36 -0.23
CA ALA A 13 -13.12 13.84 -0.69
C ALA A 13 -14.24 14.16 0.33
N VAL A 14 -14.24 15.37 0.86
CA VAL A 14 -15.31 15.84 1.77
C VAL A 14 -16.65 15.80 1.03
N GLY A 15 -17.66 15.17 1.66
CA GLY A 15 -19.02 15.06 1.08
C GLY A 15 -19.29 13.82 0.24
N ARG A 16 -18.37 12.85 0.18
CA ARG A 16 -18.62 11.51 -0.39
C ARG A 16 -19.38 10.60 0.58
N ASP A 17 -19.87 9.48 0.04
CA ASP A 17 -20.49 8.42 0.84
C ASP A 17 -19.60 8.09 2.05
N ASP A 18 -20.15 8.21 3.23
CA ASP A 18 -19.48 7.93 4.48
C ASP A 18 -19.62 6.41 4.81
N PRO A 19 -18.54 5.63 4.69
CA PRO A 19 -18.60 4.20 5.01
C PRO A 19 -18.67 3.92 6.52
N PHE A 20 -18.70 4.96 7.36
CA PHE A 20 -18.66 4.84 8.81
C PHE A 20 -19.95 5.31 9.51
N ASP A 21 -21.00 5.59 8.73
CA ASP A 21 -22.31 6.00 9.23
C ASP A 21 -22.26 7.18 10.24
N GLY A 22 -21.47 8.21 9.95
CA GLY A 22 -21.30 9.38 10.80
C GLY A 22 -20.44 9.17 12.05
N ARG A 23 -19.83 7.99 12.23
CA ARG A 23 -19.00 7.69 13.40
C ARG A 23 -17.58 8.23 13.33
N VAL A 24 -17.18 8.80 12.19
CA VAL A 24 -15.86 9.38 11.96
C VAL A 24 -15.99 10.85 11.61
N GLU A 25 -15.27 11.71 12.33
CA GLU A 25 -15.17 13.13 11.98
C GLU A 25 -14.38 13.29 10.68
N VAL A 26 -14.94 14.01 9.69
CA VAL A 26 -14.30 14.25 8.38
C VAL A 26 -13.80 15.68 8.31
N HIS A 27 -12.50 15.84 8.09
CA HIS A 27 -11.84 17.12 7.93
C HIS A 27 -11.17 17.23 6.57
N PRO A 28 -11.06 18.44 5.98
CA PRO A 28 -10.34 18.60 4.71
C PRO A 28 -8.83 18.36 4.89
N LEU A 29 -8.22 17.73 3.89
CA LEU A 29 -6.76 17.62 3.75
C LEU A 29 -6.31 18.70 2.75
N ASP A 30 -6.00 19.88 3.24
CA ASP A 30 -5.55 21.00 2.40
C ASP A 30 -4.06 21.30 2.63
N PHE A 31 -3.25 21.06 1.63
CA PHE A 31 -1.81 21.33 1.66
C PHE A 31 -1.46 22.78 1.32
N GLN A 32 -2.41 23.57 0.83
CA GLN A 32 -2.21 24.98 0.52
C GLN A 32 -2.50 25.88 1.74
N ASP A 33 -3.25 25.36 2.72
CA ASP A 33 -3.57 26.08 3.96
C ASP A 33 -2.98 25.34 5.18
N ARG A 34 -1.76 25.76 5.56
CA ARG A 34 -1.06 25.18 6.74
C ARG A 34 -1.88 25.36 8.03
N ALA A 35 -2.53 26.50 8.21
CA ALA A 35 -3.29 26.77 9.45
C ALA A 35 -4.50 25.83 9.55
N ALA A 36 -5.22 25.62 8.45
CA ALA A 36 -6.32 24.66 8.38
C ALA A 36 -5.83 23.22 8.63
N LEU A 37 -4.68 22.86 8.08
CA LEU A 37 -4.09 21.53 8.30
C LEU A 37 -3.74 21.30 9.79
N VAL A 38 -3.11 22.29 10.45
CA VAL A 38 -2.81 22.24 11.89
C VAL A 38 -4.10 22.13 12.71
N GLU A 39 -5.11 22.93 12.40
CA GLU A 39 -6.39 22.90 13.12
C GLU A 39 -7.11 21.55 12.94
N SER A 40 -7.04 20.96 11.74
CA SER A 40 -7.59 19.63 11.48
C SER A 40 -6.93 18.52 12.31
N LEU A 41 -5.70 18.72 12.76
CA LEU A 41 -4.94 17.78 13.60
C LEU A 41 -5.03 18.08 15.09
N ARG A 42 -5.51 19.28 15.48
CA ARG A 42 -5.57 19.71 16.90
C ARG A 42 -6.40 18.76 17.75
N GLY A 43 -5.85 18.36 18.90
CA GLY A 43 -6.50 17.45 19.84
C GLY A 43 -6.45 15.98 19.43
N ALA A 44 -5.78 15.62 18.32
CA ALA A 44 -5.47 14.25 18.01
C ALA A 44 -4.29 13.77 18.87
N ASP A 45 -4.40 12.57 19.44
CA ASP A 45 -3.30 11.94 20.19
C ASP A 45 -2.30 11.26 19.25
N VAL A 46 -2.80 10.48 18.28
CA VAL A 46 -1.98 9.75 17.32
C VAL A 46 -2.44 10.04 15.90
N LEU A 47 -1.50 10.37 15.03
CA LEU A 47 -1.72 10.50 13.59
C LEU A 47 -1.27 9.21 12.86
N TYR A 48 -2.19 8.53 12.21
CA TYR A 48 -1.89 7.41 11.30
C TYR A 48 -1.78 7.95 9.88
N ASN A 49 -0.55 8.20 9.42
CA ASN A 49 -0.31 8.76 8.09
C ASN A 49 -0.26 7.69 7.01
N THR A 50 -1.37 7.48 6.32
CA THR A 50 -1.50 6.60 5.15
C THR A 50 -1.40 7.35 3.82
N TYR A 51 -1.16 8.66 3.86
CA TYR A 51 -1.08 9.49 2.66
C TYR A 51 0.11 9.09 1.79
N TRP A 52 -0.19 8.71 0.56
CA TRP A 52 0.80 8.42 -0.47
C TRP A 52 0.16 8.34 -1.85
N VAL A 53 0.97 8.54 -2.92
CA VAL A 53 0.58 8.29 -4.31
C VAL A 53 1.36 7.10 -4.86
N ARG A 54 0.68 6.20 -5.58
CA ARG A 54 1.31 5.00 -6.13
C ARG A 54 2.15 5.29 -7.38
N TYR A 55 1.71 6.23 -8.22
CA TYR A 55 2.32 6.52 -9.51
C TYR A 55 2.67 8.00 -9.65
N ASN A 56 3.68 8.29 -10.49
CA ASN A 56 3.88 9.63 -11.02
C ASN A 56 2.89 9.85 -12.16
N HIS A 57 2.03 10.85 -12.06
CA HIS A 57 1.18 11.27 -13.16
C HIS A 57 1.88 12.37 -13.98
N HIS A 58 1.63 12.42 -15.32
CA HIS A 58 2.24 13.43 -16.20
C HIS A 58 1.79 14.87 -15.87
N SER A 59 0.69 15.08 -15.17
CA SER A 59 0.35 16.37 -14.59
C SER A 59 1.20 16.60 -13.34
N LYS A 60 1.85 17.75 -13.24
CA LYS A 60 2.71 18.15 -12.11
C LYS A 60 1.99 18.18 -10.73
N GLN A 61 0.69 17.85 -10.67
CA GLN A 61 -0.11 17.89 -9.45
C GLN A 61 -0.07 16.59 -8.63
N PHE A 62 0.38 15.47 -9.24
CA PHE A 62 0.44 14.18 -8.54
C PHE A 62 1.73 13.44 -8.90
N GLY A 63 2.63 13.33 -7.93
CA GLY A 63 3.89 12.62 -8.10
C GLY A 63 4.54 12.29 -6.76
N HIS A 64 5.53 11.39 -6.80
CA HIS A 64 6.23 10.97 -5.58
C HIS A 64 6.98 12.12 -4.89
N GLU A 65 7.44 13.13 -5.64
CA GLU A 65 8.10 14.32 -5.08
C GLU A 65 7.12 15.15 -4.28
N ILE A 66 5.96 15.51 -4.87
CA ILE A 66 4.90 16.24 -4.18
C ILE A 66 4.36 15.44 -2.99
N ALA A 67 4.19 14.11 -3.14
CA ALA A 67 3.75 13.28 -2.03
C ALA A 67 4.75 13.29 -0.86
N THR A 68 6.05 13.36 -1.17
CA THR A 68 7.12 13.45 -0.18
C THR A 68 7.10 14.79 0.55
N GLU A 69 6.95 15.90 -0.19
CA GLU A 69 6.81 17.26 0.37
C GLU A 69 5.56 17.34 1.27
N ASN A 70 4.43 16.84 0.80
CA ASN A 70 3.19 16.82 1.55
C ASN A 70 3.30 15.98 2.84
N CYS A 71 4.05 14.86 2.83
CA CYS A 71 4.35 14.12 4.06
C CYS A 71 5.10 14.99 5.07
N GLY A 72 6.09 15.78 4.61
CA GLY A 72 6.79 16.74 5.46
C GLY A 72 5.85 17.78 6.09
N LEU A 73 4.95 18.35 5.27
CA LEU A 73 3.94 19.30 5.77
C LEU A 73 3.01 18.67 6.81
N ILE A 74 2.58 17.43 6.60
CA ILE A 74 1.75 16.71 7.57
C ILE A 74 2.50 16.50 8.90
N PHE A 75 3.79 16.11 8.86
CA PHE A 75 4.56 15.87 10.08
C PHE A 75 4.81 17.14 10.87
N GLU A 76 5.14 18.24 10.19
CA GLU A 76 5.31 19.54 10.83
C GLU A 76 3.99 20.06 11.41
N ALA A 77 2.89 19.93 10.68
CA ALA A 77 1.56 20.33 11.17
C ALA A 77 1.13 19.47 12.38
N ALA A 78 1.42 18.18 12.38
CA ALA A 78 1.16 17.30 13.51
C ALA A 78 1.95 17.73 14.76
N LYS A 79 3.22 18.09 14.61
CA LYS A 79 4.04 18.61 15.70
C LYS A 79 3.50 19.92 16.24
N GLU A 80 3.14 20.87 15.37
CA GLU A 80 2.57 22.15 15.75
C GLU A 80 1.20 22.01 16.43
N ALA A 81 0.38 21.07 16.00
CA ALA A 81 -0.92 20.74 16.58
C ALA A 81 -0.83 20.05 17.96
N GLY A 82 0.38 19.64 18.38
CA GLY A 82 0.61 18.94 19.63
C GLY A 82 0.24 17.46 19.59
N VAL A 83 0.23 16.83 18.41
CA VAL A 83 0.05 15.39 18.26
C VAL A 83 1.20 14.68 18.99
N ARG A 84 0.89 13.72 19.85
CA ARG A 84 1.89 12.97 20.64
C ARG A 84 2.76 12.11 19.76
N ARG A 85 2.18 11.41 18.76
CA ARG A 85 2.87 10.40 17.96
C ARG A 85 2.37 10.33 16.54
N VAL A 86 3.29 10.04 15.60
CA VAL A 86 2.95 9.76 14.20
C VAL A 86 3.28 8.30 13.86
N VAL A 87 2.30 7.56 13.35
CA VAL A 87 2.50 6.24 12.75
C VAL A 87 2.49 6.39 11.23
N HIS A 88 3.64 6.25 10.58
CA HIS A 88 3.79 6.46 9.14
C HIS A 88 3.90 5.13 8.38
N PHE A 89 3.11 5.00 7.32
CA PHE A 89 3.16 3.82 6.44
C PHE A 89 4.18 4.04 5.31
N SER A 90 5.27 3.32 5.40
CA SER A 90 6.33 3.26 4.38
C SER A 90 6.18 2.01 3.48
N VAL A 91 7.26 1.36 3.14
CA VAL A 91 7.35 0.10 2.41
C VAL A 91 8.58 -0.68 2.90
N ALA A 92 8.58 -2.00 2.77
CA ALA A 92 9.76 -2.79 3.10
C ALA A 92 10.96 -2.42 2.22
N HIS A 93 12.15 -2.39 2.81
CA HIS A 93 13.45 -2.15 2.16
C HIS A 93 13.53 -0.94 1.22
N PRO A 94 13.01 0.26 1.58
CA PRO A 94 12.97 1.38 0.64
C PRO A 94 14.37 1.85 0.23
N GLU A 95 15.36 1.69 1.09
CA GLU A 95 16.77 2.06 0.88
C GLU A 95 17.49 1.19 -0.17
N GLN A 96 16.98 0.00 -0.47
CA GLN A 96 17.60 -0.91 -1.44
C GLN A 96 17.29 -0.56 -2.90
N ALA A 97 16.32 0.31 -3.15
CA ALA A 97 15.92 0.71 -4.49
C ALA A 97 15.88 2.24 -4.71
N PRO A 98 16.93 3.01 -4.34
CA PRO A 98 16.92 4.48 -4.32
C PRO A 98 16.82 5.11 -5.71
N LYS A 99 17.09 4.35 -6.78
CA LYS A 99 16.95 4.80 -8.17
C LYS A 99 15.50 4.98 -8.61
N TRP A 100 14.56 4.31 -7.93
CA TRP A 100 13.15 4.39 -8.24
C TRP A 100 12.48 5.46 -7.39
N SER A 101 11.79 6.40 -8.01
CA SER A 101 11.19 7.56 -7.35
C SER A 101 10.23 7.18 -6.21
N TYR A 102 9.51 6.07 -6.35
CA TYR A 102 8.64 5.54 -5.31
C TYR A 102 9.42 5.23 -4.02
N PHE A 103 10.45 4.39 -4.11
CA PHE A 103 11.28 3.98 -2.98
C PHE A 103 12.08 5.16 -2.41
N ARG A 104 12.67 5.98 -3.30
CA ARG A 104 13.38 7.20 -2.88
C ARG A 104 12.48 8.14 -2.09
N GLY A 105 11.24 8.35 -2.54
CA GLY A 105 10.27 9.17 -1.82
C GLY A 105 9.96 8.61 -0.44
N LYS A 106 9.81 7.29 -0.30
CA LYS A 106 9.60 6.64 1.00
C LYS A 106 10.79 6.85 1.94
N VAL A 107 12.03 6.67 1.46
CA VAL A 107 13.26 6.96 2.25
C VAL A 107 13.27 8.41 2.75
N ILE A 108 12.95 9.37 1.86
CA ILE A 108 12.94 10.78 2.23
C ILE A 108 11.83 11.07 3.24
N SER A 109 10.62 10.52 3.06
CA SER A 109 9.52 10.70 4.02
C SER A 109 9.84 10.12 5.39
N GLU A 110 10.47 8.94 5.47
CA GLU A 110 10.95 8.40 6.75
C GLU A 110 11.98 9.31 7.41
N LYS A 111 12.92 9.87 6.62
CA LYS A 111 13.92 10.80 7.14
C LYS A 111 13.26 12.09 7.65
N LEU A 112 12.34 12.68 6.89
CA LEU A 112 11.60 13.88 7.30
C LEU A 112 10.87 13.67 8.63
N LEU A 113 10.25 12.50 8.83
CA LEU A 113 9.58 12.16 10.09
C LEU A 113 10.58 12.07 11.26
N LYS A 114 11.70 11.37 11.06
CA LYS A 114 12.76 11.22 12.08
C LYS A 114 13.38 12.56 12.46
N ASP A 115 13.63 13.42 11.48
CA ASP A 115 14.23 14.75 11.67
C ASP A 115 13.23 15.75 12.28
N CYS A 116 11.93 15.53 12.13
CA CYS A 116 10.88 16.40 12.68
C CYS A 116 10.91 16.48 14.21
N GLY A 117 11.38 15.44 14.90
CA GLY A 117 11.48 15.40 16.37
C GLY A 117 10.14 15.23 17.07
N ILE A 118 9.12 14.66 16.39
CA ILE A 118 7.91 14.11 16.98
C ILE A 118 8.10 12.62 17.21
N SER A 119 7.53 12.04 18.29
CA SER A 119 7.59 10.60 18.50
C SER A 119 6.97 9.84 17.33
N TYR A 120 7.61 8.75 16.89
CA TYR A 120 7.15 8.07 15.68
C TYR A 120 7.16 6.54 15.76
N ALA A 121 6.33 5.94 14.92
CA ALA A 121 6.49 4.57 14.46
C ALA A 121 6.43 4.54 12.93
N ILE A 122 7.33 3.80 12.30
CA ILE A 122 7.33 3.57 10.86
C ILE A 122 6.96 2.11 10.63
N VAL A 123 5.83 1.91 9.93
CA VAL A 123 5.33 0.60 9.52
C VAL A 123 5.72 0.39 8.06
N ARG A 124 6.43 -0.68 7.78
CA ARG A 124 6.90 -1.04 6.44
C ARG A 124 6.19 -2.31 5.96
N PRO A 125 4.97 -2.22 5.41
CA PRO A 125 4.28 -3.39 4.89
C PRO A 125 4.96 -3.91 3.62
N THR A 126 4.82 -5.20 3.41
CA THR A 126 5.21 -5.89 2.18
C THR A 126 4.05 -5.88 1.17
N VAL A 127 3.56 -7.04 0.73
CA VAL A 127 2.44 -7.13 -0.22
C VAL A 127 1.11 -7.26 0.53
N LEU A 128 0.27 -6.24 0.40
CA LEU A 128 -1.04 -6.23 1.05
C LEU A 128 -2.04 -7.16 0.38
N PHE A 129 -2.81 -7.89 1.19
CA PHE A 129 -3.98 -8.64 0.74
C PHE A 129 -5.15 -8.47 1.73
N GLY A 130 -6.34 -8.89 1.31
CA GLY A 130 -7.57 -8.72 2.11
C GLY A 130 -8.22 -7.35 1.94
N GLY A 131 -9.28 -7.09 2.70
CA GLY A 131 -10.09 -5.89 2.56
C GLY A 131 -11.10 -5.98 1.40
N GLY A 132 -11.95 -4.95 1.27
CA GLY A 132 -13.04 -4.94 0.29
C GLY A 132 -12.58 -4.86 -1.17
N ARG A 133 -11.46 -4.15 -1.42
CA ARG A 133 -10.89 -3.97 -2.76
C ARG A 133 -9.42 -4.40 -2.75
N ASN A 134 -9.20 -5.68 -2.82
CA ASN A 134 -7.86 -6.26 -2.87
C ASN A 134 -7.27 -6.16 -4.27
N VAL A 135 -6.91 -4.93 -4.69
CA VAL A 135 -6.55 -4.59 -6.08
C VAL A 135 -5.48 -5.52 -6.64
N LEU A 136 -4.37 -5.73 -5.92
CA LEU A 136 -3.25 -6.52 -6.45
C LEU A 136 -3.62 -7.99 -6.65
N VAL A 137 -4.08 -8.67 -5.60
CA VAL A 137 -4.40 -10.11 -5.68
C VAL A 137 -5.62 -10.34 -6.56
N ASN A 138 -6.61 -9.43 -6.52
CA ASN A 138 -7.79 -9.54 -7.36
C ASN A 138 -7.46 -9.32 -8.86
N ASN A 139 -6.60 -8.36 -9.19
CA ASN A 139 -6.24 -8.13 -10.60
C ASN A 139 -5.35 -9.25 -11.15
N ILE A 140 -4.47 -9.85 -10.33
CA ILE A 140 -3.77 -11.09 -10.68
C ILE A 140 -4.80 -12.21 -10.93
N ALA A 141 -5.77 -12.37 -10.05
CA ALA A 141 -6.83 -13.36 -10.18
C ALA A 141 -7.69 -13.12 -11.44
N TRP A 142 -8.00 -11.86 -11.74
CA TRP A 142 -8.69 -11.49 -12.98
C TRP A 142 -7.88 -11.87 -14.21
N MET A 143 -6.58 -11.58 -14.25
CA MET A 143 -5.71 -12.02 -15.35
C MET A 143 -5.71 -13.54 -15.48
N LEU A 144 -5.58 -14.26 -14.37
CA LEU A 144 -5.64 -15.73 -14.38
C LEU A 144 -7.01 -16.27 -14.83
N ARG A 145 -8.09 -15.53 -14.64
CA ARG A 145 -9.44 -15.94 -15.04
C ARG A 145 -9.70 -15.76 -16.54
N TYR A 146 -9.22 -14.66 -17.10
CA TYR A 146 -9.58 -14.24 -18.46
C TYR A 146 -8.45 -14.38 -19.49
N ILE A 147 -7.19 -14.44 -19.07
CA ILE A 147 -6.05 -14.54 -19.97
C ILE A 147 -5.52 -15.99 -19.97
N PRO A 148 -5.38 -16.65 -21.12
CA PRO A 148 -4.99 -18.06 -21.17
C PRO A 148 -3.54 -18.33 -20.75
N VAL A 149 -2.65 -17.35 -20.93
CA VAL A 149 -1.23 -17.42 -20.58
C VAL A 149 -0.88 -16.32 -19.59
N PHE A 150 -0.36 -16.70 -18.43
CA PHE A 150 0.13 -15.75 -17.43
C PHE A 150 1.67 -15.70 -17.44
N GLY A 151 2.23 -14.52 -17.67
CA GLY A 151 3.67 -14.31 -17.70
C GLY A 151 4.23 -14.01 -16.30
N LEU A 152 5.19 -14.82 -15.87
CA LEU A 152 6.00 -14.52 -14.69
C LEU A 152 7.13 -13.57 -15.08
N PHE A 153 7.48 -12.63 -14.22
CA PHE A 153 8.67 -11.80 -14.39
C PHE A 153 9.91 -12.67 -14.12
N GLY A 154 10.72 -12.93 -15.16
CA GLY A 154 11.79 -13.93 -15.08
C GLY A 154 11.25 -15.33 -14.73
N TRP A 155 11.96 -16.06 -13.89
CA TRP A 155 11.58 -17.41 -13.46
C TRP A 155 10.62 -17.43 -12.25
N GLY A 156 10.34 -16.27 -11.63
CA GLY A 156 9.51 -16.18 -10.44
C GLY A 156 10.12 -16.85 -9.19
N ASN A 157 11.44 -16.98 -9.11
CA ASN A 157 12.18 -17.61 -8.01
C ASN A 157 12.68 -16.58 -6.97
N TYR A 158 11.91 -15.57 -6.70
CA TYR A 158 12.19 -14.55 -5.69
C TYR A 158 11.10 -14.53 -4.63
N PRO A 159 11.46 -14.17 -3.37
CA PRO A 159 10.54 -14.23 -2.27
C PRO A 159 9.48 -13.12 -2.34
N LEU A 160 8.31 -13.44 -1.84
CA LEU A 160 7.18 -12.55 -1.62
C LEU A 160 6.49 -12.97 -0.33
N GLN A 161 6.25 -12.04 0.58
CA GLN A 161 5.65 -12.28 1.89
C GLN A 161 4.39 -11.44 2.05
N PRO A 162 3.20 -11.97 1.72
CA PRO A 162 1.95 -11.20 1.79
C PRO A 162 1.52 -10.99 3.25
N VAL A 163 0.96 -9.82 3.54
CA VAL A 163 0.40 -9.46 4.84
C VAL A 163 -1.04 -9.00 4.70
N HIS A 164 -1.91 -9.45 5.61
CA HIS A 164 -3.31 -9.07 5.60
C HIS A 164 -3.50 -7.64 6.11
N VAL A 165 -4.39 -6.88 5.46
CA VAL A 165 -4.63 -5.46 5.82
C VAL A 165 -5.09 -5.28 7.28
N ARG A 166 -5.82 -6.25 7.85
CA ARG A 166 -6.20 -6.22 9.26
C ARG A 166 -5.01 -6.37 10.20
N ASP A 167 -4.02 -7.22 9.84
CA ASP A 167 -2.79 -7.35 10.63
C ASP A 167 -1.99 -6.05 10.59
N VAL A 168 -1.87 -5.42 9.41
CA VAL A 168 -1.18 -4.13 9.29
C VAL A 168 -1.88 -3.05 10.13
N ALA A 169 -3.21 -3.04 10.16
CA ALA A 169 -3.97 -2.12 10.99
C ALA A 169 -3.75 -2.40 12.50
N ARG A 170 -3.78 -3.68 12.93
CA ARG A 170 -3.48 -4.08 14.31
C ARG A 170 -2.07 -3.64 14.72
N ILE A 171 -1.06 -3.98 13.91
CA ILE A 171 0.34 -3.60 14.16
C ILE A 171 0.46 -2.07 14.28
N ALA A 172 -0.18 -1.31 13.39
CA ALA A 172 -0.14 0.14 13.44
C ALA A 172 -0.76 0.69 14.73
N ILE A 173 -1.88 0.13 15.21
CA ILE A 173 -2.54 0.54 16.46
C ILE A 173 -1.64 0.22 17.66
N GLU A 174 -1.05 -0.97 17.72
CA GLU A 174 -0.10 -1.39 18.76
C GLU A 174 1.11 -0.46 18.80
N LEU A 175 1.70 -0.13 17.65
CA LEU A 175 2.83 0.78 17.53
C LEU A 175 2.44 2.24 17.87
N GLY A 176 1.20 2.63 17.61
CA GLY A 176 0.66 3.94 18.00
C GLY A 176 0.51 4.12 19.51
N ALA A 177 0.33 3.02 20.25
CA ALA A 177 0.23 3.02 21.71
C ALA A 177 1.59 3.06 22.42
N ARG A 178 2.70 2.86 21.71
CA ARG A 178 4.07 2.90 22.26
C ARG A 178 4.58 4.34 22.38
N ASP A 179 5.70 4.49 23.13
CA ASP A 179 6.37 5.79 23.30
C ASP A 179 7.78 5.80 22.70
N ASP A 180 8.37 4.64 22.39
CA ASP A 180 9.69 4.53 21.76
C ASP A 180 9.64 4.74 20.24
N ASP A 181 10.62 5.41 19.70
CA ASP A 181 10.79 5.58 18.27
C ASP A 181 11.21 4.26 17.62
N ILE A 182 10.41 3.80 16.67
CA ILE A 182 10.59 2.46 16.11
C ILE A 182 10.27 2.40 14.62
N THR A 183 11.00 1.55 13.90
CA THR A 183 10.69 1.13 12.52
C THR A 183 10.51 -0.38 12.51
N ARG A 184 9.43 -0.88 11.92
CA ARG A 184 9.11 -2.30 11.85
C ARG A 184 8.57 -2.69 10.48
N ASP A 185 9.06 -3.82 9.99
CA ASP A 185 8.47 -4.48 8.84
C ASP A 185 7.15 -5.17 9.25
N ALA A 186 6.08 -4.89 8.51
CA ALA A 186 4.78 -5.53 8.72
C ALA A 186 4.60 -6.60 7.65
N THR A 187 4.93 -7.84 8.02
CA THR A 187 4.90 -9.02 7.15
C THR A 187 3.90 -10.04 7.64
N GLY A 188 3.35 -10.84 6.73
CA GLY A 188 2.51 -11.98 7.10
C GLY A 188 3.32 -13.21 7.48
N PRO A 189 2.67 -14.26 8.00
CA PRO A 189 3.35 -15.44 8.55
C PRO A 189 4.01 -16.34 7.50
N GLU A 190 3.71 -16.15 6.21
CA GLU A 190 4.10 -17.07 5.15
C GLU A 190 4.91 -16.36 4.05
N THR A 191 6.04 -16.93 3.68
CA THR A 191 6.84 -16.48 2.54
C THR A 191 6.66 -17.45 1.37
N TYR A 192 6.44 -16.92 0.17
CA TYR A 192 6.26 -17.68 -1.06
C TYR A 192 7.32 -17.30 -2.10
N LEU A 193 7.68 -18.23 -2.99
CA LEU A 193 8.23 -17.83 -4.27
C LEU A 193 7.10 -17.22 -5.13
N TYR A 194 7.38 -16.16 -5.88
CA TYR A 194 6.36 -15.50 -6.70
C TYR A 194 5.59 -16.47 -7.61
N LYS A 195 6.31 -17.42 -8.26
CA LYS A 195 5.68 -18.46 -9.07
C LYS A 195 4.68 -19.32 -8.29
N ASP A 196 4.98 -19.63 -7.02
CA ASP A 196 4.14 -20.50 -6.20
C ASP A 196 2.95 -19.71 -5.62
N PHE A 197 3.15 -18.42 -5.35
CA PHE A 197 2.06 -17.49 -5.02
C PHE A 197 1.02 -17.41 -6.15
N ILE A 198 1.46 -17.22 -7.41
CA ILE A 198 0.56 -17.20 -8.58
C ILE A 198 -0.16 -18.54 -8.76
N LYS A 199 0.55 -19.67 -8.61
CA LYS A 199 -0.06 -21.01 -8.69
C LYS A 199 -1.08 -21.25 -7.57
N LEU A 200 -0.81 -20.73 -6.37
CA LEU A 200 -1.73 -20.84 -5.24
C LEU A 200 -3.06 -20.13 -5.54
N ILE A 201 -2.99 -18.89 -6.06
CA ILE A 201 -4.18 -18.14 -6.49
C ILE A 201 -4.94 -18.91 -7.58
N ALA A 202 -4.26 -19.40 -8.63
CA ALA A 202 -4.89 -20.15 -9.70
C ALA A 202 -5.61 -21.41 -9.20
N ARG A 203 -4.99 -22.15 -8.26
CA ARG A 203 -5.56 -23.37 -7.66
C ARG A 203 -6.80 -23.07 -6.82
N SER A 204 -6.77 -22.01 -6.01
CA SER A 204 -7.90 -21.62 -5.16
C SER A 204 -9.12 -21.22 -5.99
N MET A 205 -8.91 -20.64 -7.15
CA MET A 205 -9.93 -20.28 -8.13
C MET A 205 -10.40 -21.47 -9.00
N ARG A 206 -9.75 -22.64 -8.89
CA ARG A 206 -9.97 -23.81 -9.73
C ARG A 206 -9.75 -23.53 -11.23
N VAL A 207 -8.87 -22.60 -11.57
CA VAL A 207 -8.53 -22.28 -12.96
C VAL A 207 -7.21 -22.94 -13.36
N ARG A 208 -7.14 -23.49 -14.58
CA ARG A 208 -5.91 -24.03 -15.16
C ARG A 208 -5.41 -23.05 -16.21
N ARG A 209 -4.23 -22.47 -15.97
CA ARG A 209 -3.59 -21.53 -16.88
C ARG A 209 -2.16 -21.94 -17.15
N LEU A 210 -1.70 -21.60 -18.34
CA LEU A 210 -0.29 -21.75 -18.70
C LEU A 210 0.47 -20.59 -18.03
N ILE A 211 1.32 -20.92 -17.06
CA ILE A 211 2.15 -19.97 -16.33
C ILE A 211 3.58 -20.14 -16.84
N LEU A 212 4.09 -19.13 -17.55
CA LEU A 212 5.38 -19.20 -18.23
C LEU A 212 6.33 -18.09 -17.74
N PRO A 213 7.62 -18.41 -17.59
CA PRO A 213 8.63 -17.38 -17.39
C PRO A 213 8.77 -16.52 -18.64
N MET A 214 8.93 -15.21 -18.45
CA MET A 214 9.20 -14.27 -19.54
C MET A 214 10.17 -13.17 -19.10
N PRO A 215 10.96 -12.60 -20.03
CA PRO A 215 11.81 -11.46 -19.73
C PRO A 215 10.99 -10.29 -19.16
N ALA A 216 11.52 -9.62 -18.13
CA ALA A 216 10.83 -8.53 -17.45
C ALA A 216 10.37 -7.40 -18.39
N ILE A 217 11.14 -7.14 -19.45
CA ILE A 217 10.78 -6.13 -20.46
C ILE A 217 9.52 -6.54 -21.24
N MET A 218 9.38 -7.83 -21.58
CA MET A 218 8.20 -8.34 -22.29
C MET A 218 6.97 -8.31 -21.39
N ALA A 219 7.14 -8.70 -20.13
CA ALA A 219 6.07 -8.63 -19.15
C ALA A 219 5.60 -7.18 -18.91
N TRP A 220 6.55 -6.23 -18.83
CA TRP A 220 6.21 -4.80 -18.76
C TRP A 220 5.48 -4.32 -20.01
N LEU A 221 5.95 -4.68 -21.20
CA LEU A 221 5.32 -4.29 -22.46
C LEU A 221 3.89 -4.87 -22.57
N ALA A 222 3.69 -6.13 -22.18
CA ALA A 222 2.37 -6.75 -22.12
C ALA A 222 1.44 -6.01 -21.13
N GLY A 223 1.95 -5.66 -19.96
CA GLY A 223 1.23 -4.84 -18.98
C GLY A 223 0.90 -3.44 -19.50
N TRP A 224 1.81 -2.81 -20.24
CA TRP A 224 1.58 -1.52 -20.89
C TRP A 224 0.50 -1.59 -21.96
N VAL A 225 0.56 -2.59 -22.85
CA VAL A 225 -0.49 -2.82 -23.87
C VAL A 225 -1.84 -3.08 -23.20
N MET A 226 -1.89 -3.93 -22.18
CA MET A 226 -3.11 -4.20 -21.43
C MET A 226 -3.65 -2.91 -20.76
N GLY A 227 -2.77 -2.07 -20.25
CA GLY A 227 -3.11 -0.78 -19.67
C GLY A 227 -3.81 0.16 -20.64
N LEU A 228 -3.47 0.14 -21.94
CA LEU A 228 -4.16 0.93 -22.96
C LEU A 228 -5.64 0.51 -23.09
N PHE A 229 -5.94 -0.79 -23.01
CA PHE A 229 -7.33 -1.28 -23.10
C PHE A 229 -8.10 -1.06 -21.79
N LEU A 230 -7.44 -1.23 -20.64
CA LEU A 230 -8.05 -1.07 -19.32
C LEU A 230 -8.08 0.39 -18.84
N LYS A 231 -7.42 1.31 -19.57
CA LYS A 231 -7.22 2.70 -19.15
C LYS A 231 -6.61 2.80 -17.74
N ASP A 232 -5.67 1.91 -17.43
CA ASP A 232 -5.06 1.79 -16.11
C ASP A 232 -3.55 1.57 -16.20
N MET A 233 -2.82 1.85 -15.13
CA MET A 233 -1.42 1.50 -14.98
C MET A 233 -1.27 0.14 -14.30
N VAL A 234 -1.31 -0.93 -15.10
CA VAL A 234 -1.32 -2.32 -14.59
C VAL A 234 -0.08 -2.62 -13.75
N ILE A 235 1.11 -2.25 -14.25
CA ILE A 235 2.38 -2.44 -13.54
C ILE A 235 3.46 -1.50 -14.05
N THR A 236 4.31 -1.00 -13.16
CA THR A 236 5.46 -0.16 -13.48
C THR A 236 6.77 -0.97 -13.54
N ARG A 237 7.79 -0.41 -14.22
CA ARG A 237 9.14 -1.00 -14.22
C ARG A 237 9.75 -1.08 -12.82
N GLY A 238 9.45 -0.09 -11.97
CA GLY A 238 9.93 -0.06 -10.59
C GLY A 238 9.34 -1.19 -9.76
N GLU A 239 8.03 -1.44 -9.88
CA GLU A 239 7.35 -2.54 -9.20
C GLU A 239 7.89 -3.91 -9.63
N ILE A 240 8.07 -4.13 -10.94
CA ILE A 240 8.67 -5.39 -11.44
C ILE A 240 10.08 -5.59 -10.86
N ARG A 241 10.90 -4.53 -10.84
CA ARG A 241 12.26 -4.61 -10.31
C ARG A 241 12.30 -4.86 -8.81
N GLY A 242 11.50 -4.12 -8.04
CA GLY A 242 11.39 -4.32 -6.60
C GLY A 242 10.94 -5.73 -6.25
N LEU A 243 9.95 -6.25 -6.98
CA LEU A 243 9.48 -7.63 -6.82
C LEU A 243 10.58 -8.64 -7.13
N MET A 244 11.28 -8.50 -8.28
CA MET A 244 12.35 -9.42 -8.69
C MET A 244 13.58 -9.38 -7.79
N GLN A 245 13.81 -8.27 -7.08
CA GLN A 245 14.88 -8.13 -6.08
C GLN A 245 14.47 -8.67 -4.70
N GLY A 246 13.24 -9.14 -4.53
CA GLY A 246 12.74 -9.68 -3.27
C GLY A 246 12.42 -8.62 -2.22
N LEU A 247 12.30 -7.34 -2.60
CA LEU A 247 12.04 -6.24 -1.66
C LEU A 247 10.66 -6.30 -0.98
N VAL A 248 9.87 -7.28 -1.34
CA VAL A 248 8.52 -7.53 -0.79
C VAL A 248 8.48 -8.74 0.16
N ALA A 249 9.62 -9.08 0.74
CA ALA A 249 9.79 -10.03 1.84
C ALA A 249 10.75 -9.40 2.86
N SER A 250 10.76 -9.88 4.09
CA SER A 250 11.64 -9.40 5.16
C SER A 250 12.24 -10.57 5.92
N ASP A 251 13.43 -10.36 6.47
CA ASP A 251 14.09 -11.29 7.39
C ASP A 251 13.70 -11.04 8.85
N GLU A 252 12.91 -9.98 9.14
CA GLU A 252 12.37 -9.75 10.49
C GLU A 252 11.33 -10.81 10.84
N GLU A 253 11.13 -11.03 12.14
CA GLU A 253 10.07 -11.91 12.62
C GLU A 253 8.69 -11.40 12.16
N PRO A 254 7.86 -12.26 11.53
CA PRO A 254 6.55 -11.88 11.06
C PRO A 254 5.65 -11.38 12.20
N LEU A 255 5.03 -10.23 11.98
CA LEU A 255 4.07 -9.64 12.92
C LEU A 255 2.62 -9.94 12.57
N GLY A 256 2.35 -10.34 11.33
CA GLY A 256 1.03 -10.74 10.86
C GLY A 256 0.72 -12.19 11.22
N GLU A 257 -0.55 -12.47 11.47
CA GLU A 257 -1.06 -13.77 11.92
C GLU A 257 -1.96 -14.43 10.87
N ILE A 258 -2.59 -13.63 10.01
CA ILE A 258 -3.58 -14.13 9.03
C ILE A 258 -2.87 -14.80 7.86
N SER A 259 -3.12 -16.09 7.69
CA SER A 259 -2.58 -16.91 6.60
C SER A 259 -3.14 -16.49 5.25
N PHE A 260 -2.26 -16.18 4.28
CA PHE A 260 -2.67 -15.95 2.91
C PHE A 260 -3.25 -17.21 2.26
N ARG A 261 -2.69 -18.38 2.58
CA ARG A 261 -3.16 -19.67 2.05
C ARG A 261 -4.59 -19.95 2.45
N GLU A 262 -4.92 -19.75 3.73
CA GLU A 262 -6.28 -19.98 4.24
C GLU A 262 -7.24 -18.94 3.65
N TRP A 263 -6.86 -17.67 3.66
CA TRP A 263 -7.66 -16.60 3.10
C TRP A 263 -7.97 -16.81 1.60
N VAL A 264 -6.97 -17.18 0.79
CA VAL A 264 -7.18 -17.37 -0.65
C VAL A 264 -7.98 -18.66 -0.92
N ALA A 265 -7.88 -19.67 -0.07
CA ALA A 265 -8.70 -20.88 -0.16
C ALA A 265 -10.19 -20.58 0.08
N GLU A 266 -10.49 -19.69 1.04
CA GLU A 266 -11.85 -19.24 1.31
C GLU A 266 -12.39 -18.32 0.21
N LYS A 267 -11.62 -17.30 -0.18
CA LYS A 267 -12.06 -16.21 -1.09
C LYS A 267 -11.83 -16.49 -2.57
N GLY A 268 -11.10 -17.54 -2.93
CA GLY A 268 -10.65 -17.80 -4.30
C GLY A 268 -11.78 -17.83 -5.33
N SER A 269 -12.96 -18.33 -5.00
CA SER A 269 -14.12 -18.37 -5.92
C SER A 269 -14.65 -16.97 -6.27
N GLU A 270 -14.43 -16.00 -5.41
CA GLU A 270 -14.91 -14.61 -5.54
C GLU A 270 -13.90 -13.73 -6.27
N LEU A 271 -12.59 -14.06 -6.22
CA LEU A 271 -11.51 -13.27 -6.79
C LEU A 271 -11.59 -13.19 -8.31
N GLY A 272 -11.19 -12.05 -8.85
CA GLY A 272 -11.00 -11.84 -10.28
C GLY A 272 -12.26 -11.84 -11.13
N LYS A 273 -13.44 -11.67 -10.55
CA LYS A 273 -14.69 -11.52 -11.31
C LYS A 273 -14.75 -10.18 -12.05
N HIS A 274 -14.20 -9.14 -11.42
CA HIS A 274 -14.10 -7.78 -11.96
C HIS A 274 -12.66 -7.30 -11.86
N TYR A 275 -12.24 -6.51 -12.84
CA TYR A 275 -10.98 -5.77 -12.77
C TYR A 275 -11.20 -4.50 -11.95
N TYR A 276 -10.30 -4.20 -11.03
CA TYR A 276 -10.31 -2.94 -10.30
C TYR A 276 -9.31 -1.97 -10.92
N ASN A 277 -9.82 -0.90 -11.54
CA ASN A 277 -9.00 0.15 -12.14
C ASN A 277 -8.50 1.10 -11.04
N ASP A 278 -7.18 1.11 -10.82
CA ASP A 278 -6.56 1.91 -9.76
C ASP A 278 -6.54 3.40 -10.10
N LEU A 279 -6.46 3.77 -11.38
CA LEU A 279 -6.48 5.17 -11.82
C LEU A 279 -7.89 5.78 -11.69
N GLU A 280 -8.93 5.09 -12.18
CA GLU A 280 -10.32 5.56 -12.03
C GLU A 280 -10.68 5.82 -10.56
N GLU A 281 -10.30 4.89 -9.68
CA GLU A 281 -10.59 5.06 -8.26
C GLU A 281 -9.87 6.24 -7.63
N ARG A 282 -8.70 6.62 -8.17
CA ARG A 282 -7.91 7.75 -7.70
C ARG A 282 -8.36 9.08 -8.29
N GLU A 283 -8.77 9.12 -9.55
CA GLU A 283 -9.36 10.31 -10.16
C GLU A 283 -10.63 10.76 -9.43
N TYR A 284 -11.39 9.83 -8.87
CA TYR A 284 -12.51 10.15 -7.99
C TYR A 284 -12.08 10.63 -6.59
N ARG A 285 -10.79 10.62 -6.26
CA ARG A 285 -10.25 11.07 -4.96
C ARG A 285 -9.53 12.42 -5.03
N THR A 286 -9.42 13.00 -6.20
CA THR A 286 -8.89 14.34 -6.48
C THR A 286 -9.99 15.31 -6.81
#